data_957d14e01663abf11d1301d712f1e03b
#
_entry.id   957d14e01663abf11d1301d712f1e03b
#
_cell.length_a   1.000
_cell.length_b   1.000
_cell.length_c   1.000
_cell.angle_alpha   90.00
_cell.angle_beta   90.00
_cell.angle_gamma   90.00
#
_symmetry.space_group_name_H-M   'P 1'
#
loop_
_entity.id
_entity.type
_entity.pdbx_description
1 polymer ?
#
loop_
_entity_poly.entity_id
_entity_poly.type
_entity_poly.pdbx_seq_one_letter_code
_entity_poly.pdbx_strand_id
1 'polypeptide(L)'
;MDNVNHPRHYTAGGIEVIDFLKAKLTQAEYRGFLKGNVIKYLSRAGLKGAETQDYEKALWYLNRLCKDCTMEYHSMQIPEGDDEK
;
A
#
# COMPACT_ATOMS: atom_id res chain seq x y z
N MET A 1 -10.83 8.57 -14.77
CA MET A 1 -9.97 7.44 -14.56
C MET A 1 -9.15 7.58 -13.30
N ASP A 2 -8.98 6.53 -12.65
CA ASP A 2 -8.39 6.56 -11.35
C ASP A 2 -6.91 6.22 -11.44
N ASN A 3 -6.06 7.22 -11.46
CA ASN A 3 -4.63 7.00 -11.57
C ASN A 3 -4.02 6.53 -10.28
N VAL A 4 -4.77 6.63 -9.19
CA VAL A 4 -4.27 6.22 -7.89
C VAL A 4 -4.48 4.72 -7.70
N ASN A 5 -5.68 4.26 -7.98
CA ASN A 5 -6.02 2.87 -7.72
C ASN A 5 -5.63 1.92 -8.85
N HIS A 6 -5.74 2.40 -10.08
CA HIS A 6 -5.47 1.52 -11.23
C HIS A 6 -4.68 2.25 -12.29
N PRO A 7 -3.43 2.57 -12.01
CA PRO A 7 -2.60 3.18 -13.05
C PRO A 7 -2.45 2.20 -14.20
N ARG A 8 -2.64 2.69 -15.40
CA ARG A 8 -2.66 1.81 -16.57
C ARG A 8 -1.41 0.99 -16.74
N HIS A 9 -0.27 1.58 -16.46
CA HIS A 9 0.99 0.87 -16.66
C HIS A 9 1.24 -0.21 -15.61
N TYR A 10 0.38 -0.29 -14.62
CA TYR A 10 0.51 -1.33 -13.59
C TYR A 10 -0.38 -2.54 -13.87
N THR A 11 -1.07 -2.54 -15.01
CA THR A 11 -1.99 -3.63 -15.31
C THR A 11 -1.60 -4.25 -16.62
N ALA A 12 -0.68 -5.18 -16.58
CA ALA A 12 -0.21 -5.85 -17.77
C ALA A 12 -0.66 -7.29 -17.74
N GLY A 13 -1.22 -7.75 -18.87
CA GLY A 13 -1.63 -9.13 -18.98
C GLY A 13 -2.77 -9.52 -18.06
N GLY A 14 -3.55 -8.53 -17.63
CA GLY A 14 -4.69 -8.79 -16.76
C GLY A 14 -4.35 -8.96 -15.30
N ILE A 15 -3.10 -8.78 -14.93
CA ILE A 15 -2.67 -8.91 -13.54
C ILE A 15 -2.01 -7.61 -13.13
N GLU A 16 -2.46 -7.05 -12.01
CA GLU A 16 -1.83 -5.84 -11.49
C GLU A 16 -0.48 -6.18 -10.90
N VAL A 17 0.48 -5.30 -11.12
CA VAL A 17 1.84 -5.52 -10.64
C VAL A 17 1.86 -5.70 -9.13
N ILE A 18 1.03 -4.93 -8.43
CA ILE A 18 1.02 -5.01 -6.96
C ILE A 18 0.63 -6.42 -6.48
N ASP A 19 -0.30 -7.07 -7.17
CA ASP A 19 -0.71 -8.42 -6.80
C ASP A 19 0.36 -9.43 -7.17
N PHE A 20 1.03 -9.20 -8.28
CA PHE A 20 2.15 -10.05 -8.68
C PHE A 20 3.27 -9.97 -7.65
N LEU A 21 3.57 -8.76 -7.19
CA LEU A 21 4.60 -8.56 -6.18
C LEU A 21 4.24 -9.29 -4.89
N LYS A 22 2.99 -9.21 -4.49
CA LYS A 22 2.57 -9.90 -3.29
C LYS A 22 2.79 -11.40 -3.40
N ALA A 23 2.55 -11.95 -4.59
CA ALA A 23 2.69 -13.37 -4.80
C ALA A 23 4.15 -13.82 -4.82
N LYS A 24 5.06 -12.92 -5.21
CA LYS A 24 6.46 -13.30 -5.41
C LYS A 24 7.38 -12.92 -4.27
N LEU A 25 7.02 -11.91 -3.50
CA LEU A 25 7.87 -11.44 -2.42
C LEU A 25 7.49 -12.13 -1.12
N THR A 26 8.44 -12.18 -0.19
CA THR A 26 8.09 -12.59 1.15
C THR A 26 7.20 -11.53 1.76
N GLN A 27 6.53 -11.88 2.84
CA GLN A 27 5.66 -10.93 3.51
C GLN A 27 6.42 -9.68 3.94
N ALA A 28 7.61 -9.88 4.50
CA ALA A 28 8.41 -8.74 4.94
C ALA A 28 8.81 -7.86 3.76
N GLU A 29 9.18 -8.48 2.65
CA GLU A 29 9.56 -7.71 1.46
C GLU A 29 8.38 -6.94 0.90
N TYR A 30 7.22 -7.56 0.83
CA TYR A 30 6.04 -6.92 0.30
C TYR A 30 5.64 -5.74 1.17
N ARG A 31 5.64 -5.92 2.48
CA ARG A 31 5.31 -4.83 3.40
C ARG A 31 6.32 -3.71 3.34
N GLY A 32 7.61 -4.05 3.17
CA GLY A 32 8.64 -3.04 2.99
C GLY A 32 8.43 -2.23 1.73
N PHE A 33 8.05 -2.91 0.64
CA PHE A 33 7.75 -2.23 -0.60
C PHE A 33 6.60 -1.23 -0.42
N LEU A 34 5.52 -1.67 0.24
CA LEU A 34 4.38 -0.78 0.46
C LEU A 34 4.75 0.39 1.34
N LYS A 35 5.48 0.12 2.42
CA LYS A 35 5.90 1.18 3.34
C LYS A 35 6.80 2.19 2.63
N GLY A 36 7.72 1.68 1.81
CA GLY A 36 8.60 2.56 1.07
C GLY A 36 7.85 3.48 0.14
N ASN A 37 6.78 2.97 -0.49
CA ASN A 37 5.98 3.82 -1.37
C ASN A 37 5.20 4.86 -0.59
N VAL A 38 4.69 4.52 0.59
CA VAL A 38 4.03 5.51 1.42
C VAL A 38 4.99 6.65 1.73
N ILE A 39 6.20 6.30 2.17
CA ILE A 39 7.20 7.30 2.52
C ILE A 39 7.57 8.14 1.31
N LYS A 40 7.73 7.50 0.17
CA LYS A 40 8.10 8.21 -1.05
C LYS A 40 7.07 9.27 -1.41
N TYR A 41 5.80 8.90 -1.41
CA TYR A 41 4.78 9.86 -1.84
C TYR A 41 4.53 10.94 -0.79
N LEU A 42 4.64 10.61 0.48
CA LEU A 42 4.53 11.65 1.49
C LEU A 42 5.69 12.63 1.39
N SER A 43 6.88 12.13 1.10
CA SER A 43 8.07 12.99 1.01
C SER A 43 8.01 13.93 -0.16
N ARG A 44 7.43 13.48 -1.28
CA ARG A 44 7.44 14.33 -2.47
C ARG A 44 6.20 15.21 -2.57
N ALA A 45 5.21 15.00 -1.73
CA ALA A 45 3.99 15.80 -1.78
C ALA A 45 4.34 17.26 -1.59
N GLY A 46 3.85 18.09 -2.49
CA GLY A 46 4.10 19.52 -2.41
C GLY A 46 5.38 19.96 -3.09
N LEU A 47 6.22 19.04 -3.51
CA LEU A 47 7.48 19.42 -4.17
C LEU A 47 7.36 19.45 -5.66
N LYS A 48 6.40 18.72 -6.21
CA LYS A 48 6.27 18.60 -7.65
C LYS A 48 4.90 19.02 -8.16
N GLY A 49 4.18 19.77 -7.39
CA GLY A 49 2.96 20.35 -7.87
C GLY A 49 1.70 19.51 -7.76
N ALA A 50 1.79 18.23 -7.58
CA ALA A 50 0.61 17.38 -7.46
C ALA A 50 0.44 16.90 -6.04
N GLU A 51 0.34 17.84 -5.12
CA GLU A 51 0.38 17.52 -3.71
C GLU A 51 -0.75 16.60 -3.27
N THR A 52 -1.97 16.92 -3.66
CA THR A 52 -3.11 16.10 -3.25
C THR A 52 -3.01 14.71 -3.83
N GLN A 53 -2.60 14.62 -5.08
CA GLN A 53 -2.47 13.32 -5.73
C GLN A 53 -1.41 12.48 -5.05
N ASP A 54 -0.32 13.08 -4.61
CA ASP A 54 0.72 12.35 -3.91
C ASP A 54 0.21 11.83 -2.57
N TYR A 55 -0.60 12.62 -1.86
CA TYR A 55 -1.21 12.13 -0.64
C TYR A 55 -2.15 10.96 -0.91
N GLU A 56 -2.89 11.04 -2.01
CA GLU A 56 -3.79 9.95 -2.36
C GLU A 56 -3.03 8.68 -2.70
N LYS A 57 -1.90 8.81 -3.36
CA LYS A 57 -1.07 7.66 -3.66
C LYS A 57 -0.52 7.05 -2.39
N ALA A 58 -0.05 7.89 -1.47
CA ALA A 58 0.44 7.41 -0.19
C ALA A 58 -0.66 6.65 0.55
N LEU A 59 -1.87 7.20 0.51
CA LEU A 59 -3.00 6.56 1.18
C LEU A 59 -3.32 5.21 0.55
N TRP A 60 -3.24 5.11 -0.76
CA TRP A 60 -3.51 3.86 -1.45
C TRP A 60 -2.57 2.76 -0.97
N TYR A 61 -1.28 3.08 -0.92
CA TYR A 61 -0.29 2.09 -0.46
C TYR A 61 -0.46 1.78 1.01
N LEU A 62 -0.79 2.78 1.81
CA LEU A 62 -0.98 2.57 3.23
C LEU A 62 -2.20 1.69 3.50
N ASN A 63 -3.28 1.90 2.75
CA ASN A 63 -4.46 1.04 2.88
C ASN A 63 -4.13 -0.40 2.55
N ARG A 64 -3.32 -0.60 1.54
CA ARG A 64 -2.90 -1.93 1.14
C ARG A 64 -2.07 -2.59 2.25
N LEU A 65 -1.21 -1.81 2.87
CA LEU A 65 -0.37 -2.29 3.96
C LEU A 65 -1.22 -2.65 5.17
N CYS A 66 -2.16 -1.78 5.52
CA CYS A 66 -3.05 -2.05 6.64
C CYS A 66 -3.88 -3.30 6.40
N LYS A 67 -4.35 -3.47 5.17
CA LYS A 67 -5.15 -4.64 4.83
C LYS A 67 -4.33 -5.91 5.00
N ASP A 68 -3.09 -5.90 4.57
CA ASP A 68 -2.24 -7.07 4.69
C ASP A 68 -1.99 -7.40 6.16
N CYS A 69 -1.75 -6.40 6.97
CA CYS A 69 -1.53 -6.59 8.40
C CYS A 69 -2.79 -7.02 9.12
N THR A 70 -3.92 -6.50 8.70
CA THR A 70 -5.19 -6.84 9.31
C THR A 70 -5.54 -8.30 9.11
N MET A 71 -5.25 -8.82 7.93
CA MET A 71 -5.50 -10.23 7.68
C MET A 71 -4.69 -11.10 8.61
N GLU A 72 -3.44 -10.74 8.83
CA GLU A 72 -2.60 -11.48 9.76
C GLU A 72 -3.11 -11.32 11.18
N TYR A 73 -3.54 -10.11 11.52
CA TYR A 73 -4.05 -9.82 12.83
C TYR A 73 -5.25 -10.70 13.15
N HIS A 74 -6.17 -10.82 12.21
CA HIS A 74 -7.34 -11.67 12.39
C HIS A 74 -6.96 -13.14 12.53
N SER A 75 -5.98 -13.56 11.76
CA SER A 75 -5.51 -14.94 11.84
C SER A 75 -4.93 -15.26 13.20
N MET A 76 -4.29 -14.30 13.82
CA MET A 76 -3.64 -14.50 15.09
C MET A 76 -4.58 -14.33 16.26
N GLN A 77 -5.78 -13.83 16.01
CA GLN A 77 -6.77 -13.65 17.06
C GLN A 77 -6.26 -12.83 18.22
N ILE A 78 -5.79 -11.66 17.90
CA ILE A 78 -5.25 -10.75 18.90
C ILE A 78 -6.34 -10.39 19.90
N PRO A 79 -6.05 -10.43 21.20
CA PRO A 79 -7.07 -10.10 22.17
C PRO A 79 -7.52 -8.67 22.05
N GLU A 80 -8.77 -8.44 22.42
CA GLU A 80 -9.32 -7.13 22.43
C GLU A 80 -8.64 -6.26 23.42
N GLY A 81 -8.52 -5.00 23.16
CA GLY A 81 -7.90 -4.09 24.07
C GLY A 81 -6.46 -3.83 23.79
N ASP A 82 -5.88 -4.60 22.91
CA ASP A 82 -4.51 -4.36 22.55
C ASP A 82 -4.34 -3.12 21.71
N ASP A 83 -5.41 -2.67 21.22
CA ASP A 83 -5.34 -1.56 20.31
C ASP A 83 -5.46 -0.25 20.97
N GLU A 84 -5.38 -0.18 22.12
CA GLU A 84 -5.57 1.02 22.72
C GLU A 84 -4.59 1.86 22.66
N LYS A 85 -4.33 2.16 22.25
CA LYS A 85 -3.65 3.00 22.17
C LYS A 85 -3.62 3.66 21.98
#